data_5781ebcfa65e528565dec5c89be015b0
#
_entry.id   5781ebcfa65e528565dec5c89be015b0
#
_cell.length_a   1.000
_cell.length_b   1.000
_cell.length_c   1.000
_cell.angle_alpha   90.00
_cell.angle_beta   90.00
_cell.angle_gamma   90.00
#
_symmetry.space_group_name_H-M   'P 1'
#
loop_
_entity.id
_entity.type
_entity.pdbx_description
1 polymer ?
#
loop_
_entity_poly.entity_id
_entity_poly.type
_entity_poly.pdbx_seq_one_letter_code
_entity_poly.pdbx_strand_id
1 'polypeptide(L)'
;LEEGIQIHGMYGDVYTWESIENVSLEEELPTIEMRTNGSAIGSKLKGYFRTKELGSVKLFVDTENPPFIYLETNKGVVIFNMNDKDETREFFSRILKEIE
;
A
#
# COMPACT_ATOMS: atom_id res chain seq x y z
N LEU A 1 -12.90 -5.69 5.90
CA LEU A 1 -12.09 -6.91 5.68
C LEU A 1 -12.88 -8.10 5.16
N GLU A 2 -14.21 -8.09 5.28
CA GLU A 2 -14.99 -9.27 4.85
C GLU A 2 -14.87 -9.51 3.35
N GLU A 3 -14.93 -8.45 2.56
CA GLU A 3 -14.87 -8.54 1.10
C GLU A 3 -13.49 -8.24 0.54
N GLY A 4 -12.63 -7.67 1.35
CA GLY A 4 -11.30 -7.27 0.92
C GLY A 4 -10.74 -6.19 1.80
N ILE A 5 -9.86 -5.40 1.22
CA ILE A 5 -9.20 -4.29 1.90
C ILE A 5 -9.76 -2.99 1.35
N GLN A 6 -10.28 -2.14 2.24
CA GLN A 6 -10.80 -0.84 1.83
C GLN A 6 -9.85 0.25 2.31
N ILE A 7 -9.44 1.11 1.38
CA ILE A 7 -8.65 2.29 1.68
C ILE A 7 -9.54 3.50 1.44
N HIS A 8 -9.77 4.27 2.50
CA HIS A 8 -10.67 5.41 2.46
C HIS A 8 -9.98 6.67 1.94
N GLY A 9 -10.78 7.63 1.54
CA GLY A 9 -10.30 8.94 1.16
C GLY A 9 -10.02 9.07 -0.32
N MET A 10 -9.39 10.19 -0.70
CA MET A 10 -9.04 10.46 -2.08
C MET A 10 -8.06 9.41 -2.58
N TYR A 11 -8.26 8.92 -3.81
CA TYR A 11 -7.49 7.84 -4.42
C TYR A 11 -7.75 6.46 -3.78
N GLY A 12 -8.61 6.39 -2.77
CA GLY A 12 -8.93 5.12 -2.13
C GLY A 12 -9.78 4.22 -3.01
N ASP A 13 -9.84 2.95 -2.65
CA ASP A 13 -10.59 1.96 -3.40
C ASP A 13 -10.82 0.75 -2.51
N VAL A 14 -11.61 -0.19 -3.00
CA VAL A 14 -11.79 -1.49 -2.36
C VAL A 14 -11.06 -2.52 -3.21
N TYR A 15 -10.18 -3.28 -2.57
CA TYR A 15 -9.42 -4.34 -3.22
C TYR A 15 -9.94 -5.67 -2.70
N THR A 16 -10.78 -6.33 -3.50
CA THR A 16 -11.37 -7.60 -3.09
C THR A 16 -10.30 -8.68 -2.99
N TRP A 17 -10.55 -9.68 -2.16
CA TRP A 17 -9.58 -10.76 -1.99
C TRP A 17 -9.23 -11.42 -3.32
N GLU A 18 -10.22 -11.56 -4.21
CA GLU A 18 -10.01 -12.15 -5.52
C GLU A 18 -9.10 -11.32 -6.42
N SER A 19 -9.06 -10.01 -6.20
CA SER A 19 -8.25 -9.11 -7.03
C SER A 19 -6.79 -9.07 -6.58
N ILE A 20 -6.49 -9.57 -5.40
CA ILE A 20 -5.14 -9.50 -4.83
C ILE A 20 -4.36 -10.74 -5.26
N GLU A 21 -3.28 -10.50 -6.02
CA GLU A 21 -2.47 -11.57 -6.58
C GLU A 21 -1.31 -11.94 -5.69
N ASN A 22 -0.81 -10.96 -4.92
CA ASN A 22 0.30 -11.21 -4.01
C ASN A 22 0.31 -10.11 -2.94
N VAL A 23 0.85 -10.44 -1.77
CA VAL A 23 1.02 -9.49 -0.69
C VAL A 23 2.34 -9.75 0.00
N SER A 24 3.06 -8.67 0.35
CA SER A 24 4.32 -8.79 1.08
C SER A 24 4.47 -7.64 2.06
N LEU A 25 5.37 -7.83 3.02
CA LEU A 25 5.71 -6.82 4.02
C LEU A 25 7.17 -6.46 3.84
N GLU A 26 7.45 -5.19 3.57
CA GLU A 26 8.80 -4.73 3.26
C GLU A 26 9.19 -3.58 4.18
N GLU A 27 10.48 -3.51 4.50
CA GLU A 27 10.98 -2.41 5.33
C GLU A 27 11.25 -1.15 4.54
N GLU A 28 11.33 -1.25 3.22
CA GLU A 28 11.67 -0.12 2.37
C GLU A 28 10.65 0.06 1.26
N LEU A 29 10.53 1.30 0.82
CA LEU A 29 9.72 1.64 -0.35
C LEU A 29 10.56 1.49 -1.61
N PRO A 30 9.91 1.32 -2.79
CA PRO A 30 10.67 1.38 -4.05
C PRO A 30 11.23 2.79 -4.24
N THR A 31 12.17 2.92 -5.16
CA THR A 31 12.77 4.23 -5.48
C THR A 31 11.72 5.07 -6.19
N ILE A 32 11.31 6.16 -5.55
CA ILE A 32 10.28 7.04 -6.12
C ILE A 32 10.96 8.02 -7.06
N GLU A 33 10.53 8.01 -8.32
CA GLU A 33 11.08 8.89 -9.34
C GLU A 33 10.30 10.19 -9.47
N MET A 34 8.97 10.11 -9.40
CA MET A 34 8.16 11.32 -9.46
C MET A 34 6.74 11.04 -8.99
N ARG A 35 6.11 12.11 -8.51
CA ARG A 35 4.68 12.08 -8.18
C ARG A 35 3.90 12.41 -9.45
N THR A 36 3.02 11.51 -9.86
CA THR A 36 2.24 11.75 -11.08
C THR A 36 0.87 12.36 -10.77
N ASN A 37 0.27 12.00 -9.62
CA ASN A 37 -1.01 12.57 -9.20
C ASN A 37 -1.21 12.25 -7.72
N GLY A 38 -1.22 13.28 -6.88
CA GLY A 38 -1.40 13.06 -5.45
C GLY A 38 -0.70 14.12 -4.63
N SER A 39 -0.45 13.80 -3.37
CA SER A 39 0.19 14.74 -2.45
C SER A 39 1.38 14.12 -1.76
N ALA A 40 2.33 14.97 -1.41
CA ALA A 40 3.50 14.60 -0.63
C ALA A 40 3.73 15.71 0.37
N ILE A 41 3.26 15.52 1.60
CA ILE A 41 3.34 16.51 2.68
C ILE A 41 4.13 15.89 3.81
N GLY A 42 5.33 16.45 4.08
CA GLY A 42 6.21 15.88 5.09
C GLY A 42 6.56 14.44 4.72
N SER A 43 6.38 13.52 5.65
CA SER A 43 6.66 12.11 5.42
C SER A 43 5.48 11.35 4.81
N LYS A 44 4.35 12.03 4.54
CA LYS A 44 3.13 11.35 4.10
C LYS A 44 2.98 11.47 2.59
N LEU A 45 2.86 10.32 1.94
CA LEU A 45 2.68 10.22 0.49
C LEU A 45 1.32 9.59 0.20
N LYS A 46 0.56 10.20 -0.70
CA LYS A 46 -0.77 9.72 -1.02
C LYS A 46 -1.07 9.96 -2.50
N GLY A 47 -1.41 8.89 -3.22
CA GLY A 47 -1.80 8.98 -4.60
C GLY A 47 -0.89 8.18 -5.51
N TYR A 48 -0.74 8.63 -6.75
CA TYR A 48 0.01 7.91 -7.78
C TYR A 48 1.43 8.42 -7.89
N PHE A 49 2.37 7.49 -7.90
CA PHE A 49 3.80 7.79 -8.00
C PHE A 49 4.44 6.82 -8.99
N ARG A 50 5.45 7.32 -9.71
CA ARG A 50 6.25 6.45 -10.57
C ARG A 50 7.47 5.99 -9.80
N THR A 51 7.75 4.70 -9.87
CA THR A 51 8.90 4.11 -9.20
C THR A 51 9.81 3.44 -10.20
N LYS A 52 11.09 3.35 -9.84
CA LYS A 52 12.08 2.73 -10.70
C LYS A 52 11.85 1.23 -10.86
N GLU A 53 11.55 0.55 -9.75
CA GLU A 53 11.46 -0.90 -9.74
C GLU A 53 10.11 -1.45 -10.18
N LEU A 54 9.02 -0.71 -9.87
CA LEU A 54 7.67 -1.24 -10.05
C LEU A 54 6.83 -0.43 -11.04
N GLY A 55 7.38 0.65 -11.58
CA GLY A 55 6.61 1.53 -12.44
C GLY A 55 5.61 2.36 -11.65
N SER A 56 4.41 2.52 -12.16
CA SER A 56 3.38 3.32 -11.52
C SER A 56 2.76 2.55 -10.36
N VAL A 57 2.71 3.16 -9.18
CA VAL A 57 2.11 2.56 -7.98
C VAL A 57 1.21 3.58 -7.30
N LYS A 58 0.32 3.07 -6.45
CA LYS A 58 -0.49 3.92 -5.59
C LYS A 58 0.04 3.81 -4.17
N LEU A 59 0.35 4.95 -3.55
CA LEU A 59 0.91 4.98 -2.20
C LEU A 59 -0.08 5.61 -1.22
N PHE A 60 -0.15 5.03 -0.04
CA PHE A 60 -0.87 5.57 1.12
C PHE A 60 0.01 5.31 2.33
N VAL A 61 1.14 6.03 2.42
CA VAL A 61 2.17 5.69 3.40
C VAL A 61 2.64 6.90 4.18
N ASP A 62 3.14 6.61 5.37
CA ASP A 62 4.00 7.51 6.12
C ASP A 62 5.39 6.89 6.08
N THR A 63 6.31 7.58 5.42
CA THR A 63 7.65 7.02 5.16
C THR A 63 8.48 6.84 6.42
N GLU A 64 8.07 7.47 7.53
CA GLU A 64 8.80 7.38 8.80
C GLU A 64 8.35 6.20 9.66
N ASN A 65 7.34 5.44 9.23
CA ASN A 65 6.78 4.36 10.02
C ASN A 65 6.82 3.01 9.30
N PRO A 66 7.98 2.55 8.84
CA PRO A 66 8.05 1.19 8.26
C PRO A 66 7.60 0.15 9.27
N PRO A 67 7.18 -1.03 8.84
CA PRO A 67 7.22 -1.55 7.48
C PRO A 67 6.02 -1.12 6.63
N PHE A 68 6.03 -1.55 5.37
CA PHE A 68 5.00 -1.21 4.39
C PHE A 68 4.40 -2.49 3.83
N ILE A 69 3.08 -2.46 3.60
CA ILE A 69 2.38 -3.60 3.00
C ILE A 69 2.26 -3.34 1.50
N TYR A 70 2.77 -4.28 0.70
CA TYR A 70 2.70 -4.23 -0.75
C TYR A 70 1.60 -5.16 -1.22
N LEU A 71 0.63 -4.62 -1.97
CA LEU A 71 -0.42 -5.41 -2.60
C LEU A 71 -0.21 -5.38 -4.10
N GLU A 72 -0.06 -6.56 -4.71
CA GLU A 72 -0.13 -6.68 -6.16
C GLU A 72 -1.55 -7.08 -6.50
N THR A 73 -2.26 -6.19 -7.19
CA THR A 73 -3.66 -6.43 -7.52
C THR A 73 -3.86 -6.34 -9.02
N ASN A 74 -5.04 -6.77 -9.48
CA ASN A 74 -5.38 -6.65 -10.90
C ASN A 74 -5.59 -5.19 -11.33
N LYS A 75 -5.59 -4.27 -10.37
CA LYS A 75 -5.67 -2.81 -10.65
C LYS A 75 -4.30 -2.14 -10.50
N GLY A 76 -3.24 -2.91 -10.28
CA GLY A 76 -1.89 -2.38 -10.11
C GLY A 76 -1.37 -2.61 -8.70
N VAL A 77 -0.20 -2.03 -8.42
CA VAL A 77 0.46 -2.17 -7.13
C VAL A 77 0.01 -1.06 -6.20
N VAL A 78 -0.36 -1.45 -4.98
CA VAL A 78 -0.76 -0.52 -3.92
C VAL A 78 0.13 -0.77 -2.71
N ILE A 79 0.67 0.30 -2.13
CA ILE A 79 1.55 0.20 -0.96
C ILE A 79 0.97 1.08 0.12
N PHE A 80 0.81 0.52 1.32
CA PHE A 80 0.27 1.30 2.43
C PHE A 80 0.85 0.85 3.76
N ASN A 81 0.71 1.70 4.78
CA ASN A 81 1.03 1.31 6.15
C ASN A 81 0.07 2.00 7.11
N MET A 82 0.16 1.62 8.38
CA MET A 82 -0.65 2.17 9.45
C MET A 82 0.14 3.22 10.22
N ASN A 83 -0.48 3.77 11.28
CA ASN A 83 0.14 4.83 12.07
C ASN A 83 1.36 4.36 12.85
N ASP A 84 1.44 3.07 13.18
CA ASP A 84 2.63 2.54 13.82
C ASP A 84 2.95 1.16 13.25
N LYS A 85 4.20 0.74 13.49
CA LYS A 85 4.71 -0.50 12.91
C LYS A 85 3.98 -1.75 13.40
N ASP A 86 3.53 -1.75 14.64
CA ASP A 86 2.86 -2.91 15.20
C ASP A 86 1.49 -3.08 14.59
N GLU A 87 0.77 -1.99 14.36
CA GLU A 87 -0.52 -2.03 13.67
C GLU A 87 -0.36 -2.54 12.24
N THR A 88 0.70 -2.09 11.56
CA THR A 88 0.96 -2.54 10.19
C THR A 88 1.24 -4.04 10.15
N ARG A 89 2.07 -4.54 11.06
CA ARG A 89 2.40 -5.97 11.11
C ARG A 89 1.17 -6.81 11.45
N GLU A 90 0.35 -6.35 12.39
CA GLU A 90 -0.86 -7.06 12.76
C GLU A 90 -1.85 -7.12 11.59
N PHE A 91 -2.00 -6.01 10.88
CA PHE A 91 -2.90 -5.97 9.73
C PHE A 91 -2.41 -6.90 8.63
N PHE A 92 -1.11 -6.94 8.39
CA PHE A 92 -0.51 -7.85 7.43
C PHE A 92 -0.82 -9.31 7.78
N SER A 93 -0.69 -9.66 9.06
CA SER A 93 -1.01 -11.02 9.51
C SER A 93 -2.47 -11.37 9.24
N ARG A 94 -3.37 -10.41 9.44
CA ARG A 94 -4.79 -10.63 9.16
C ARG A 94 -5.06 -10.84 7.68
N ILE A 95 -4.35 -10.09 6.83
CA ILE A 95 -4.48 -10.26 5.38
C ILE A 95 -4.04 -11.67 4.98
N LEU A 96 -2.92 -12.14 5.52
CA LEU A 96 -2.42 -13.48 5.19
C LEU A 96 -3.43 -14.56 5.57
N LYS A 97 -4.13 -14.40 6.68
CA LYS A 97 -5.15 -15.37 7.08
C LYS A 97 -6.35 -15.40 6.13
N GLU A 98 -6.68 -14.24 5.58
CA GLU A 98 -7.83 -14.16 4.68
C GLU A 98 -7.54 -14.75 3.30
N ILE A 99 -6.30 -14.68 2.83
CA ILE A 99 -5.96 -15.15 1.49
C ILE A 99 -5.41 -16.58 1.46
N GLU A 100 -5.20 -17.18 2.61
CA GLU A 100 -4.73 -18.58 2.69
C GLU A 100 -5.79 -19.59 2.31
#